data_34ebc931ab0bff283331c6c38cb9fe80
#
_entry.id   34ebc931ab0bff283331c6c38cb9fe80
#
_cell.length_a   1.000
_cell.length_b   1.000
_cell.length_c   1.000
_cell.angle_alpha   90.00
_cell.angle_beta   90.00
_cell.angle_gamma   90.00
#
_symmetry.space_group_name_H-M   'P 1'
#
loop_
_entity.id
_entity.type
_entity.pdbx_description
1 polymer ?
#
loop_
_entity_poly.entity_id
_entity_poly.type
_entity_poly.pdbx_seq_one_letter_code
_entity_poly.pdbx_strand_id
1 'polypeptide(L)' 'MPLYNHLKEYRAKINVNQHEMGQLVGVSRQTISQIERGDYSPSVTLALKIAKVFEVPVEAIFTYEEKPEEEK' A
#
# COMPACT_ATOMS: atom_id res chain seq x y z
N MET A 1 5.57 -9.70 -8.32
CA MET A 1 4.16 -9.71 -7.95
C MET A 1 3.43 -8.63 -8.67
N PRO A 2 2.30 -8.93 -9.25
CA PRO A 2 1.54 -7.89 -9.96
C PRO A 2 0.67 -7.04 -9.05
N LEU A 3 1.13 -6.76 -7.84
CA LEU A 3 0.42 -5.89 -6.94
C LEU A 3 1.07 -4.52 -6.98
N TYR A 4 0.30 -3.53 -7.37
CA TYR A 4 0.74 -2.15 -7.46
C TYR A 4 0.05 -1.33 -6.39
N ASN A 5 0.67 -0.23 -5.97
CA ASN A 5 0.04 0.58 -4.94
C ASN A 5 0.31 2.05 -5.18
N HIS A 6 -0.57 2.86 -4.61
CA HIS A 6 -0.47 4.31 -4.65
C HIS A 6 -0.29 4.87 -3.24
N LEU A 7 0.28 4.07 -2.34
CA LEU A 7 0.41 4.46 -0.95
C LEU A 7 1.20 5.74 -0.80
N LYS A 8 2.28 5.86 -1.55
CA LYS A 8 3.11 7.06 -1.46
C LYS A 8 2.31 8.31 -1.84
N GLU A 9 1.49 8.22 -2.88
CA GLU A 9 0.69 9.36 -3.30
C GLU A 9 -0.35 9.74 -2.27
N TYR A 10 -1.01 8.73 -1.67
CA TYR A 10 -1.98 9.02 -0.62
C TYR A 10 -1.31 9.59 0.61
N ARG A 11 -0.15 9.06 0.96
CA ARG A 11 0.60 9.57 2.10
C ARG A 11 0.95 11.04 1.89
N ALA A 12 1.35 11.39 0.67
CA ALA A 12 1.68 12.76 0.36
C ALA A 12 0.48 13.69 0.49
N LYS A 13 -0.71 13.19 0.18
CA LYS A 13 -1.92 14.02 0.27
C LYS A 13 -2.20 14.47 1.68
N ILE A 14 -1.88 13.64 2.68
CA ILE A 14 -2.12 14.02 4.07
C ILE A 14 -0.81 14.43 4.75
N ASN A 15 0.25 14.53 3.98
CA ASN A 15 1.52 15.10 4.43
C ASN A 15 2.12 14.35 5.61
N VAL A 16 2.13 13.03 5.54
CA VAL A 16 2.79 12.20 6.55
C VAL A 16 3.96 11.47 5.89
N ASN A 17 5.02 11.26 6.67
CA ASN A 17 6.16 10.52 6.18
C ASN A 17 5.96 9.03 6.45
N GLN A 18 6.93 8.20 6.04
CA GLN A 18 6.81 6.76 6.19
C GLN A 18 6.72 6.34 7.65
N HIS A 19 7.48 7.00 8.51
CA HIS A 19 7.46 6.69 9.93
C HIS A 19 6.08 6.97 10.53
N GLU A 20 5.53 8.14 10.21
CA GLU A 20 4.22 8.52 10.71
C GLU A 20 3.13 7.59 10.19
N MET A 21 3.24 7.21 8.93
CA MET A 21 2.28 6.27 8.35
C MET A 21 2.34 4.94 9.10
N GLY A 22 3.55 4.47 9.39
CA GLY A 22 3.70 3.23 10.14
C GLY A 22 3.04 3.32 11.50
N GLN A 23 3.19 4.46 12.17
CA GLN A 23 2.55 4.65 13.47
C GLN A 23 1.04 4.59 13.38
N LEU A 24 0.48 5.14 12.30
CA LEU A 24 -0.96 5.16 12.13
C LEU A 24 -1.54 3.76 11.98
N VAL A 25 -0.80 2.84 11.39
CA VAL A 25 -1.32 1.51 11.11
C VAL A 25 -0.61 0.42 11.91
N GLY A 26 0.32 0.81 12.78
CA GLY A 26 0.92 -0.15 13.71
C GLY A 26 2.04 -0.98 13.14
N VAL A 27 2.80 -0.48 12.20
CA VAL A 27 3.95 -1.18 11.65
C VAL A 27 5.14 -0.24 11.58
N SER A 28 6.30 -0.80 11.29
CA SER A 28 7.53 0.00 11.24
C SER A 28 7.61 0.81 9.95
N ARG A 29 8.47 1.83 9.98
CA ARG A 29 8.76 2.60 8.79
C ARG A 29 9.30 1.70 7.67
N GLN A 30 10.11 0.71 8.04
CA GLN A 30 10.67 -0.20 7.05
C GLN A 30 9.58 -0.98 6.34
N THR A 31 8.55 -1.40 7.07
CA THR A 31 7.43 -2.11 6.45
C THR A 31 6.71 -1.22 5.45
N ILE A 32 6.47 0.04 5.79
CA ILE A 32 5.83 0.98 4.87
C ILE A 32 6.70 1.15 3.62
N SER A 33 8.00 1.31 3.81
CA SER A 33 8.91 1.46 2.68
C SER A 33 8.86 0.24 1.76
N GLN A 34 8.85 -0.95 2.35
CA GLN A 34 8.81 -2.17 1.55
C GLN A 34 7.50 -2.31 0.78
N ILE A 35 6.39 -1.90 1.39
CA ILE A 35 5.11 -1.92 0.70
C ILE A 35 5.16 -0.98 -0.49
N GLU A 36 5.66 0.23 -0.28
CA GLU A 36 5.67 1.24 -1.35
C GLU A 36 6.55 0.81 -2.52
N ARG A 37 7.61 0.08 -2.25
CA ARG A 37 8.48 -0.41 -3.31
C ARG A 37 7.95 -1.66 -4.01
N GLY A 38 6.91 -2.26 -3.45
CA GLY A 38 6.38 -3.50 -4.01
C GLY A 38 7.11 -4.74 -3.54
N ASP A 39 7.96 -4.60 -2.52
CA ASP A 39 8.74 -5.72 -2.01
C ASP A 39 8.01 -6.53 -0.95
N TYR A 40 6.89 -6.06 -0.50
CA TYR A 40 6.15 -6.70 0.57
C TYR A 40 4.66 -6.51 0.35
N SER A 41 3.95 -7.60 0.37
CA SER A 41 2.50 -7.59 0.19
C SER A 41 1.85 -7.55 1.57
N PRO A 42 1.11 -6.52 1.92
CA PRO A 42 0.53 -6.45 3.25
C PRO A 42 -0.56 -7.50 3.44
N SER A 43 -0.78 -7.89 4.69
CA SER A 43 -1.90 -8.74 5.02
C SER A 43 -3.21 -8.01 4.70
N VAL A 44 -4.29 -8.77 4.62
CA VAL A 44 -5.60 -8.16 4.39
C VAL A 44 -5.91 -7.17 5.50
N THR A 45 -5.62 -7.54 6.75
CA THR A 45 -5.87 -6.64 7.87
C THR A 45 -5.10 -5.33 7.71
N LEU A 46 -3.83 -5.42 7.38
CA LEU A 46 -3.02 -4.21 7.24
C LEU A 46 -3.50 -3.38 6.07
N ALA A 47 -3.83 -4.01 4.95
CA ALA A 47 -4.32 -3.28 3.79
C ALA A 47 -5.62 -2.52 4.12
N LEU A 48 -6.50 -3.15 4.87
CA LEU A 48 -7.75 -2.48 5.25
C LEU A 48 -7.50 -1.35 6.23
N LYS A 49 -6.54 -1.50 7.15
CA LYS A 49 -6.18 -0.41 8.04
C LYS A 49 -5.65 0.79 7.27
N ILE A 50 -4.80 0.53 6.29
CA ILE A 50 -4.25 1.58 5.46
C ILE A 50 -5.35 2.31 4.73
N ALA A 51 -6.27 1.57 4.13
CA ALA A 51 -7.37 2.17 3.39
C ALA A 51 -8.24 3.03 4.31
N LYS A 52 -8.41 2.58 5.55
CA LYS A 52 -9.24 3.32 6.50
C LYS A 52 -8.62 4.65 6.88
N VAL A 53 -7.30 4.72 6.97
CA VAL A 53 -6.62 5.98 7.25
C VAL A 53 -7.00 7.04 6.23
N PHE A 54 -7.11 6.65 4.97
CA PHE A 54 -7.42 7.59 3.89
C PHE A 54 -8.89 7.64 3.55
N GLU A 55 -9.71 6.81 4.20
CA GLU A 55 -11.15 6.76 3.99
C GLU A 55 -11.50 6.48 2.54
N VAL A 56 -10.80 5.53 1.95
CA VAL A 56 -11.04 5.09 0.58
C VAL A 56 -11.13 3.59 0.55
N PRO A 57 -11.71 3.01 -0.51
CA PRO A 57 -11.68 1.56 -0.64
C PRO A 57 -10.24 1.08 -0.81
N VAL A 58 -9.98 -0.14 -0.37
CA VAL A 58 -8.63 -0.68 -0.48
C VAL A 58 -8.17 -0.71 -1.94
N GLU A 59 -9.10 -0.88 -2.86
CA GLU A 59 -8.77 -0.91 -4.29
C GLU A 59 -8.28 0.43 -4.81
N ALA A 60 -8.56 1.52 -4.09
CA ALA A 60 -8.03 2.81 -4.48
C ALA A 60 -6.52 2.89 -4.22
N ILE A 61 -6.03 2.10 -3.28
CA ILE A 61 -4.62 2.13 -2.91
C ILE A 61 -3.86 0.98 -3.53
N PHE A 62 -4.43 -0.21 -3.52
CA PHE A 62 -3.75 -1.42 -4.02
C PHE A 62 -4.49 -1.94 -5.24
N THR A 63 -3.73 -2.21 -6.29
CA THR A 63 -4.28 -2.72 -7.54
C THR A 63 -3.56 -4.01 -7.89
N TYR A 64 -4.31 -5.03 -8.19
CA TYR A 64 -3.75 -6.28 -8.67
C TYR A 64 -3.95 -6.33 -10.18
N GLU A 65 -2.85 -6.45 -10.90
CA GLU A 65 -2.92 -6.57 -12.34
C GLU A 65 -2.17 -7.79 -12.75
N GLU A 66 -2.84 -8.65 -13.45
CA GLU A 66 -2.23 -9.87 -13.94
C GLU A 66 -2.05 -9.71 -15.43
N LYS A 67 -0.81 -9.73 -15.88
CA LYS A 67 -0.59 -9.61 -17.29
C LYS A 67 -1.10 -10.85 -18.00
N PRO A 68 -1.77 -10.68 -19.15
CA PRO A 68 -2.19 -11.86 -19.90
C PRO A 68 -0.97 -12.68 -20.26
N GLU A 69 -1.14 -13.99 -20.25
CA GLU A 69 -0.10 -14.86 -20.73
C GLU A 69 0.18 -14.54 -22.16
N GLU A 70 1.41 -14.47 -22.45
CA GLU A 70 1.72 -14.29 -23.83
C GLU A 70 1.41 -15.53 -24.50
N GLU A 71 0.86 -15.76 -24.98
CA GLU A 71 0.66 -16.84 -25.33
C GLU A 71 1.28 -17.27 -26.06
N LYS A 72 1.78 -17.33 -25.64
CA LYS A 72 2.42 -17.55 -26.02
C LYS A 72 2.37 -18.01 -26.87
#